data_618b342a0ef8d2a2c3681e8995779103
#
_entry.id   618b342a0ef8d2a2c3681e8995779103
#
_cell.length_a   1.000
_cell.length_b   1.000
_cell.length_c   1.000
_cell.angle_alpha   90.00
_cell.angle_beta   90.00
_cell.angle_gamma   90.00
#
_symmetry.space_group_name_H-M   'P 1'
#
loop_
_entity.id
_entity.type
_entity.pdbx_description
1 polymer ?
#
loop_
_entity_poly.entity_id
_entity_poly.type
_entity_poly.pdbx_seq_one_letter_code
_entity_poly.pdbx_strand_id
1 'polypeptide(L)'
;MKQKRLFVTFAVGLCTLTAAQAQDNEFDLGSQRSEVQLVNPVPGKKMDHHGLVINPTPRYMKLTGEKTVDISGGIRTVVPKHDSERPYDDDLDFLPLLNVRSPHYKQGFPLRAAYGKMPSVNGVENVPGAYILQITPSGIDISGFDDTGVFYAIQTLRQIMENPSVEGGKKLPCIKIMDAPVFPYRGVVEGFYGTPWSHAVRLSLIDFYGRYKLNTYIYGPKDDPYHSSPNWRLPYPEREQKNIKELVDACKRNRVDFVWAIHPGKDIKWNEEDYQNLVRKFNFMYADGVRSFAIFFDDIEGEGTNPGRQVELLNRLTKEFVKAKGDVSPLIICPTDYSRLWAKPGEDGPLSIYGRTLAPSVRVFWTGDVVCSDVTKSTLDWVDSRIKRPALFWWNYAVTDYVRNLILQGPVYGLDTSLTDRDMCGLVSNPMEHGEASKLSLYSVADYTWNPKDYNPIDSWERGLEVMMPRAKEAYRTFAIHSADTETGYRRDESWETETFRLADYTQEKRDRLYEEFERVAKAPAEIEAGCTDTLLIKELRPWLTEFGKLGERG
;
A
#
# COMPACT_ATOMS: atom_id res chain seq x y z
N MET A 1 -34.72 11.98 20.76
CA MET A 1 -34.83 11.37 19.42
C MET A 1 -34.84 12.37 18.25
N LYS A 2 -34.73 13.68 18.47
CA LYS A 2 -34.70 14.72 17.40
C LYS A 2 -33.28 15.23 17.02
N GLN A 3 -32.27 14.94 17.79
CA GLN A 3 -30.89 15.39 17.52
C GLN A 3 -30.07 14.47 16.58
N LYS A 4 -30.42 13.18 16.48
CA LYS A 4 -29.68 12.26 15.57
C LYS A 4 -29.99 12.43 14.07
N ARG A 5 -31.14 13.04 13.73
CA ARG A 5 -31.48 13.32 12.31
C ARG A 5 -30.82 14.58 11.75
N LEU A 6 -30.35 15.50 12.61
CA LEU A 6 -29.73 16.76 12.15
C LEU A 6 -28.29 16.55 11.68
N PHE A 7 -27.55 15.62 12.33
CA PHE A 7 -26.15 15.35 11.94
C PHE A 7 -26.01 14.60 10.61
N VAL A 8 -26.93 13.68 10.31
CA VAL A 8 -26.91 12.93 9.02
C VAL A 8 -27.27 13.84 7.85
N THR A 9 -28.18 14.82 8.08
CA THR A 9 -28.56 15.79 7.05
C THR A 9 -27.46 16.80 6.74
N PHE A 10 -26.57 17.10 7.72
CA PHE A 10 -25.47 18.05 7.50
C PHE A 10 -24.31 17.42 6.73
N ALA A 11 -23.98 16.14 6.94
CA ALA A 11 -22.95 15.44 6.19
C ALA A 11 -23.36 15.19 4.73
N VAL A 12 -24.63 14.81 4.50
CA VAL A 12 -25.17 14.66 3.14
C VAL A 12 -25.34 16.01 2.45
N GLY A 13 -25.67 17.06 3.21
CA GLY A 13 -25.76 18.43 2.70
C GLY A 13 -24.42 19.03 2.29
N LEU A 14 -23.33 18.69 2.98
CA LEU A 14 -21.98 19.16 2.64
C LEU A 14 -21.44 18.45 1.37
N CYS A 15 -21.68 17.15 1.22
CA CYS A 15 -21.32 16.42 0.00
C CYS A 15 -22.15 16.86 -1.23
N THR A 16 -23.42 17.23 -1.04
CA THR A 16 -24.26 17.73 -2.12
C THR A 16 -23.94 19.19 -2.47
N LEU A 17 -23.54 20.03 -1.50
CA LEU A 17 -23.10 21.41 -1.76
C LEU A 17 -21.73 21.45 -2.47
N THR A 18 -20.79 20.55 -2.13
CA THR A 18 -19.52 20.45 -2.87
C THR A 18 -19.71 19.89 -4.28
N ALA A 19 -20.63 18.96 -4.49
CA ALA A 19 -20.99 18.48 -5.83
C ALA A 19 -21.71 19.56 -6.65
N ALA A 20 -22.55 20.40 -6.04
CA ALA A 20 -23.22 21.51 -6.73
C ALA A 20 -22.24 22.66 -7.04
N GLN A 21 -21.31 22.98 -6.15
CA GLN A 21 -20.27 24.00 -6.42
C GLN A 21 -19.24 23.52 -7.45
N ALA A 22 -19.03 22.19 -7.57
CA ALA A 22 -18.20 21.62 -8.62
C ALA A 22 -18.84 21.72 -10.02
N GLN A 23 -20.17 21.82 -10.10
CA GLN A 23 -20.89 22.04 -11.37
C GLN A 23 -20.74 23.45 -11.93
N ASP A 24 -20.50 24.46 -11.08
CA ASP A 24 -20.32 25.85 -11.49
C ASP A 24 -18.89 26.21 -11.94
N ASN A 25 -17.93 25.32 -11.75
CA ASN A 25 -16.55 25.49 -12.21
C ASN A 25 -16.29 24.53 -13.37
N GLU A 26 -16.52 24.91 -14.61
CA GLU A 26 -16.07 24.31 -15.90
C GLU A 26 -15.52 22.84 -15.88
N PHE A 27 -15.82 22.07 -14.85
CA PHE A 27 -15.30 20.75 -14.59
C PHE A 27 -16.40 19.72 -14.86
N ASP A 28 -16.45 19.23 -16.10
CA ASP A 28 -17.36 18.16 -16.49
C ASP A 28 -16.89 16.84 -15.89
N LEU A 29 -17.38 16.55 -14.68
CA LEU A 29 -17.15 15.26 -14.01
C LEU A 29 -17.65 14.07 -14.83
N GLY A 30 -18.58 14.27 -15.76
CA GLY A 30 -19.11 13.24 -16.66
C GLY A 30 -18.10 12.84 -17.73
N SER A 31 -17.46 13.81 -18.39
CA SER A 31 -16.45 13.54 -19.41
C SER A 31 -15.17 12.96 -18.82
N GLN A 32 -14.78 13.40 -17.65
CA GLN A 32 -13.60 12.83 -16.96
C GLN A 32 -13.83 11.42 -16.43
N ARG A 33 -15.03 11.10 -15.98
CA ARG A 33 -15.37 9.71 -15.62
C ARG A 33 -15.28 8.77 -16.81
N SER A 34 -15.61 9.21 -18.02
CA SER A 34 -15.45 8.39 -19.21
C SER A 34 -14.00 8.17 -19.61
N GLU A 35 -13.10 9.14 -19.42
CA GLU A 35 -11.65 8.98 -19.64
C GLU A 35 -11.01 8.13 -18.55
N VAL A 36 -11.41 8.31 -17.30
CA VAL A 36 -10.94 7.56 -16.13
C VAL A 36 -11.37 6.11 -16.18
N GLN A 37 -12.56 5.80 -16.69
CA GLN A 37 -13.05 4.42 -16.85
C GLN A 37 -12.26 3.58 -17.86
N LEU A 38 -11.37 4.20 -18.65
CA LEU A 38 -10.53 3.49 -19.60
C LEU A 38 -9.21 2.99 -19.01
N VAL A 39 -8.83 3.41 -17.81
CA VAL A 39 -7.61 2.93 -17.17
C VAL A 39 -7.81 1.50 -16.66
N ASN A 40 -7.10 0.57 -17.25
CA ASN A 40 -7.19 -0.87 -17.04
C ASN A 40 -8.62 -1.46 -17.26
N PRO A 41 -9.37 -1.05 -18.29
CA PRO A 41 -10.73 -1.55 -18.52
C PRO A 41 -10.76 -3.02 -18.90
N VAL A 42 -9.64 -3.53 -19.44
CA VAL A 42 -9.43 -4.93 -19.81
C VAL A 42 -8.14 -5.41 -19.17
N PRO A 43 -8.11 -6.61 -18.58
CA PRO A 43 -6.90 -7.17 -18.02
C PRO A 43 -5.79 -7.21 -19.06
N GLY A 44 -4.62 -6.69 -18.72
CA GLY A 44 -3.44 -6.74 -19.54
C GLY A 44 -2.94 -8.17 -19.73
N LYS A 45 -1.81 -8.34 -20.44
CA LYS A 45 -1.18 -9.65 -20.61
C LYS A 45 -0.67 -10.14 -19.25
N LYS A 46 -1.10 -11.35 -18.86
CA LYS A 46 -0.57 -12.03 -17.68
C LYS A 46 0.89 -12.43 -17.87
N MET A 47 1.71 -12.23 -16.85
CA MET A 47 3.02 -12.86 -16.80
C MET A 47 2.88 -14.36 -16.55
N ASP A 48 3.73 -15.17 -17.17
CA ASP A 48 3.82 -16.58 -16.82
C ASP A 48 4.62 -16.75 -15.53
N HIS A 49 3.92 -17.02 -14.45
CA HIS A 49 4.50 -17.28 -13.14
C HIS A 49 4.96 -18.74 -12.95
N HIS A 50 4.90 -19.58 -13.97
CA HIS A 50 5.31 -21.00 -13.93
C HIS A 50 4.64 -21.79 -12.80
N GLY A 51 3.37 -21.48 -12.49
CA GLY A 51 2.61 -22.11 -11.41
C GLY A 51 2.98 -21.62 -10.01
N LEU A 52 3.83 -20.60 -9.88
CA LEU A 52 4.18 -19.97 -8.61
C LEU A 52 3.27 -18.77 -8.33
N VAL A 53 2.96 -18.53 -7.07
CA VAL A 53 2.28 -17.31 -6.60
C VAL A 53 3.33 -16.40 -5.99
N ILE A 54 3.82 -15.46 -6.79
CA ILE A 54 4.85 -14.48 -6.38
C ILE A 54 4.30 -13.08 -6.55
N ASN A 55 4.39 -12.27 -5.51
CA ASN A 55 4.00 -10.86 -5.50
C ASN A 55 5.04 -10.02 -4.76
N PRO A 56 5.41 -8.87 -5.27
CA PRO A 56 5.06 -8.30 -6.58
C PRO A 56 5.53 -9.15 -7.76
N THR A 57 4.87 -8.98 -8.91
CA THR A 57 5.25 -9.62 -10.18
C THR A 57 6.67 -9.24 -10.55
N PRO A 58 7.63 -10.20 -10.62
CA PRO A 58 9.01 -9.90 -10.92
C PRO A 58 9.19 -9.35 -12.35
N ARG A 59 10.11 -8.42 -12.56
CA ARG A 59 10.43 -7.91 -13.91
C ARG A 59 11.00 -8.97 -14.83
N TYR A 60 11.72 -9.94 -14.28
CA TYR A 60 12.24 -11.10 -15.01
C TYR A 60 12.21 -12.33 -14.14
N MET A 61 11.60 -13.38 -14.65
CA MET A 61 11.56 -14.69 -14.03
C MET A 61 11.66 -15.78 -15.11
N LYS A 62 12.55 -16.75 -14.90
CA LYS A 62 12.74 -17.86 -15.84
C LYS A 62 13.16 -19.13 -15.12
N LEU A 63 12.48 -20.24 -15.39
CA LEU A 63 12.97 -21.56 -15.04
C LEU A 63 14.27 -21.85 -15.79
N THR A 64 15.30 -22.33 -15.08
CA THR A 64 16.62 -22.61 -15.66
C THR A 64 16.83 -24.08 -15.97
N GLY A 65 15.79 -24.89 -15.79
CA GLY A 65 15.76 -26.33 -16.11
C GLY A 65 14.50 -26.98 -15.52
N GLU A 66 14.26 -28.22 -15.89
CA GLU A 66 13.14 -29.03 -15.37
C GLU A 66 13.44 -29.63 -13.98
N LYS A 67 14.68 -29.50 -13.50
CA LYS A 67 15.10 -30.08 -12.21
C LYS A 67 14.64 -29.21 -11.05
N THR A 68 14.21 -29.88 -9.99
CA THR A 68 14.06 -29.30 -8.66
C THR A 68 15.27 -29.62 -7.79
N VAL A 69 15.50 -28.82 -6.75
CA VAL A 69 16.52 -29.07 -5.74
C VAL A 69 15.85 -29.40 -4.43
N ASP A 70 16.35 -30.46 -3.78
CA ASP A 70 15.84 -30.90 -2.48
C ASP A 70 16.61 -30.22 -1.34
N ILE A 71 15.91 -29.49 -0.49
CA ILE A 71 16.46 -28.80 0.69
C ILE A 71 16.05 -29.46 2.00
N SER A 72 15.47 -30.68 1.96
CA SER A 72 15.03 -31.42 3.16
C SER A 72 16.16 -31.74 4.12
N GLY A 73 17.40 -31.81 3.61
CA GLY A 73 18.64 -31.98 4.42
C GLY A 73 19.08 -30.71 5.16
N GLY A 74 18.28 -29.64 5.10
CA GLY A 74 18.57 -28.33 5.70
C GLY A 74 19.42 -27.43 4.81
N ILE A 75 19.38 -26.14 5.12
CA ILE A 75 20.12 -25.08 4.44
C ILE A 75 21.26 -24.60 5.33
N ARG A 76 22.45 -24.45 4.75
CA ARG A 76 23.59 -23.79 5.42
C ARG A 76 23.86 -22.45 4.76
N THR A 77 23.96 -21.41 5.57
CA THR A 77 24.42 -20.09 5.12
C THR A 77 25.95 -20.16 4.92
N VAL A 78 26.41 -19.70 3.76
CA VAL A 78 27.84 -19.60 3.43
C VAL A 78 28.28 -18.16 3.66
N VAL A 79 29.03 -17.93 4.74
CA VAL A 79 29.57 -16.61 5.10
C VAL A 79 30.95 -16.44 4.45
N PRO A 80 31.29 -15.28 3.87
CA PRO A 80 32.65 -14.95 3.42
C PRO A 80 33.66 -15.14 4.57
N LYS A 81 34.89 -15.57 4.23
CA LYS A 81 35.94 -15.95 5.22
C LYS A 81 36.29 -14.84 6.24
N HIS A 82 35.93 -13.60 6.01
CA HIS A 82 36.28 -12.46 6.85
C HIS A 82 35.10 -11.85 7.60
N ASP A 83 33.88 -12.42 7.45
CA ASP A 83 32.69 -11.91 8.10
C ASP A 83 32.15 -12.97 9.05
N SER A 84 32.25 -12.70 10.35
CA SER A 84 31.71 -13.57 11.40
C SER A 84 30.22 -13.30 11.67
N GLU A 85 29.68 -12.24 11.11
CA GLU A 85 28.30 -11.87 11.26
C GLU A 85 27.43 -12.56 10.19
N ARG A 86 26.24 -12.96 10.59
CA ARG A 86 25.20 -13.50 9.71
C ARG A 86 24.04 -12.50 9.67
N PRO A 87 24.18 -11.43 8.91
CA PRO A 87 23.27 -10.27 8.98
C PRO A 87 21.82 -10.59 8.58
N TYR A 88 21.59 -11.77 7.98
CA TYR A 88 20.28 -12.19 7.46
C TYR A 88 19.69 -13.41 8.17
N ASP A 89 20.32 -13.93 9.23
CA ASP A 89 19.81 -15.14 9.90
C ASP A 89 18.39 -14.92 10.46
N ASP A 90 18.07 -13.74 10.96
CA ASP A 90 16.73 -13.38 11.44
C ASP A 90 15.71 -13.28 10.27
N ASP A 91 16.15 -12.83 9.09
CA ASP A 91 15.31 -12.75 7.89
C ASP A 91 15.08 -14.13 7.24
N LEU A 92 15.89 -15.13 7.61
CA LEU A 92 15.87 -16.50 7.11
C LEU A 92 15.22 -17.50 8.08
N ASP A 93 14.54 -17.05 9.10
CA ASP A 93 13.93 -17.86 10.18
C ASP A 93 12.93 -18.93 9.69
N PHE A 94 12.31 -18.69 8.54
CA PHE A 94 11.37 -19.62 7.88
C PHE A 94 12.08 -20.81 7.20
N LEU A 95 13.41 -20.78 7.06
CA LEU A 95 14.19 -21.84 6.43
C LEU A 95 14.61 -22.90 7.46
N PRO A 96 14.73 -24.17 7.03
CA PRO A 96 15.34 -25.22 7.87
C PRO A 96 16.86 -25.01 7.98
N LEU A 97 17.27 -23.92 8.64
CA LEU A 97 18.68 -23.56 8.79
C LEU A 97 19.42 -24.57 9.70
N LEU A 98 20.56 -25.05 9.21
CA LEU A 98 21.49 -25.81 10.02
C LEU A 98 22.33 -24.83 10.84
N ASN A 99 22.25 -24.94 12.17
CA ASN A 99 23.03 -24.09 13.09
C ASN A 99 24.51 -24.52 13.11
N VAL A 100 25.20 -24.29 11.99
CA VAL A 100 26.60 -24.72 11.80
C VAL A 100 27.49 -23.50 11.64
N ARG A 101 28.40 -23.34 12.60
CA ARG A 101 29.38 -22.23 12.61
C ARG A 101 30.72 -22.57 11.95
N SER A 102 30.92 -23.80 11.44
CA SER A 102 32.20 -24.20 10.87
C SER A 102 32.26 -23.98 9.36
N PRO A 103 33.28 -23.25 8.83
CA PRO A 103 33.47 -23.07 7.39
C PRO A 103 33.83 -24.38 6.66
N HIS A 104 34.20 -25.45 7.40
CA HIS A 104 34.50 -26.76 6.84
C HIS A 104 33.30 -27.70 6.78
N TYR A 105 32.13 -27.27 7.30
CA TYR A 105 30.93 -28.09 7.30
C TYR A 105 30.32 -28.10 5.89
N LYS A 106 30.18 -29.30 5.33
CA LYS A 106 29.72 -29.48 3.94
C LYS A 106 28.27 -29.99 3.82
N GLN A 107 27.64 -30.35 4.94
CA GLN A 107 26.26 -30.83 4.93
C GLN A 107 25.30 -29.65 4.77
N GLY A 108 24.14 -29.92 4.18
CA GLY A 108 23.10 -28.92 3.90
C GLY A 108 23.29 -28.18 2.57
N PHE A 109 22.19 -27.73 2.04
CA PHE A 109 22.15 -27.01 0.77
C PHE A 109 22.69 -25.57 0.95
N PRO A 110 23.67 -25.14 0.14
CA PRO A 110 24.30 -23.83 0.38
C PRO A 110 23.42 -22.67 -0.03
N LEU A 111 23.31 -21.65 0.84
CA LEU A 111 22.73 -20.35 0.55
C LEU A 111 23.82 -19.28 0.72
N ARG A 112 23.98 -18.43 -0.29
CA ARG A 112 24.91 -17.31 -0.32
C ARG A 112 24.10 -16.03 -0.52
N ALA A 113 24.27 -15.06 0.37
CA ALA A 113 23.65 -13.76 0.26
C ALA A 113 24.70 -12.67 0.40
N ALA A 114 24.68 -11.70 -0.52
CA ALA A 114 25.59 -10.55 -0.52
C ALA A 114 24.93 -9.34 -1.19
N TYR A 115 25.40 -8.13 -0.86
CA TYR A 115 25.00 -6.89 -1.54
C TYR A 115 26.21 -6.06 -1.97
N GLY A 116 25.96 -5.06 -2.83
CA GLY A 116 26.92 -4.04 -3.28
C GLY A 116 27.16 -4.03 -4.77
N LYS A 117 27.68 -5.10 -5.37
CA LYS A 117 27.89 -5.18 -6.83
C LYS A 117 26.90 -6.17 -7.45
N MET A 118 25.86 -5.68 -8.06
CA MET A 118 25.02 -6.46 -8.93
C MET A 118 25.55 -6.42 -10.37
N PRO A 119 25.55 -7.53 -11.11
CA PRO A 119 25.80 -7.47 -12.54
C PRO A 119 24.71 -6.64 -13.20
N SER A 120 25.10 -5.70 -14.07
CA SER A 120 24.13 -4.99 -14.92
C SER A 120 23.48 -5.98 -15.85
N VAL A 121 22.15 -6.10 -15.77
CA VAL A 121 21.39 -7.03 -16.61
C VAL A 121 20.31 -6.24 -17.36
N ASN A 122 20.15 -6.51 -18.65
CA ASN A 122 19.16 -5.84 -19.50
C ASN A 122 17.75 -5.91 -18.88
N GLY A 123 17.14 -4.75 -18.63
CA GLY A 123 15.77 -4.59 -18.13
C GLY A 123 15.60 -4.56 -16.61
N VAL A 124 16.67 -4.74 -15.84
CA VAL A 124 16.64 -4.54 -14.38
C VAL A 124 17.68 -3.47 -14.00
N GLU A 125 17.19 -2.37 -13.46
CA GLU A 125 18.02 -1.23 -13.06
C GLU A 125 18.69 -1.50 -11.72
N ASN A 126 19.90 -0.96 -11.55
CA ASN A 126 20.61 -0.96 -10.27
C ASN A 126 20.12 0.20 -9.40
N VAL A 127 18.98 0.01 -8.78
CA VAL A 127 18.32 0.95 -7.87
C VAL A 127 18.18 0.35 -6.48
N PRO A 128 17.99 1.14 -5.43
CA PRO A 128 17.72 0.65 -4.08
C PRO A 128 16.60 -0.40 -4.07
N GLY A 129 16.85 -1.54 -3.41
CA GLY A 129 15.94 -2.68 -3.36
C GLY A 129 16.02 -3.65 -4.54
N ALA A 130 16.84 -3.39 -5.57
CA ALA A 130 17.06 -4.32 -6.67
C ALA A 130 17.78 -5.59 -6.21
N TYR A 131 17.45 -6.74 -6.81
CA TYR A 131 18.06 -8.02 -6.47
C TYR A 131 18.09 -9.04 -7.61
N ILE A 132 18.95 -10.03 -7.44
CA ILE A 132 18.97 -11.28 -8.21
C ILE A 132 18.83 -12.44 -7.24
N LEU A 133 17.87 -13.32 -7.48
CA LEU A 133 17.70 -14.61 -6.81
C LEU A 133 17.90 -15.72 -7.83
N GLN A 134 18.85 -16.64 -7.56
CA GLN A 134 19.10 -17.77 -8.42
C GLN A 134 19.13 -19.07 -7.62
N ILE A 135 18.30 -20.02 -8.00
CA ILE A 135 18.26 -21.38 -7.41
C ILE A 135 18.77 -22.34 -8.47
N THR A 136 19.85 -23.06 -8.16
CA THR A 136 20.51 -24.02 -9.04
C THR A 136 20.82 -25.31 -8.25
N PRO A 137 21.19 -26.41 -8.91
CA PRO A 137 21.66 -27.61 -8.20
C PRO A 137 22.87 -27.39 -7.29
N SER A 138 23.60 -26.27 -7.44
CA SER A 138 24.78 -25.92 -6.65
C SER A 138 24.51 -25.01 -5.45
N GLY A 139 23.31 -24.46 -5.34
CA GLY A 139 22.94 -23.58 -4.24
C GLY A 139 21.88 -22.54 -4.57
N ILE A 140 21.52 -21.79 -3.53
CA ILE A 140 20.72 -20.58 -3.60
C ILE A 140 21.68 -19.39 -3.53
N ASP A 141 21.68 -18.55 -4.55
CA ASP A 141 22.50 -17.35 -4.63
C ASP A 141 21.62 -16.10 -4.66
N ILE A 142 21.85 -15.20 -3.73
CA ILE A 142 21.15 -13.92 -3.58
C ILE A 142 22.19 -12.80 -3.72
N SER A 143 21.92 -11.86 -4.64
CA SER A 143 22.70 -10.64 -4.80
C SER A 143 21.76 -9.43 -4.75
N GLY A 144 21.92 -8.56 -3.77
CA GLY A 144 21.20 -7.30 -3.64
C GLY A 144 22.02 -6.11 -4.11
N PHE A 145 21.38 -5.06 -4.61
CA PHE A 145 22.02 -3.76 -4.78
C PHE A 145 22.45 -3.19 -3.42
N ASP A 146 21.58 -3.35 -2.44
CA ASP A 146 21.77 -2.98 -1.04
C ASP A 146 21.22 -4.07 -0.10
N ASP A 147 21.25 -3.84 1.21
CA ASP A 147 20.67 -4.70 2.23
C ASP A 147 19.18 -4.96 2.00
N THR A 148 18.45 -3.94 1.61
CA THR A 148 17.01 -4.03 1.30
C THR A 148 16.75 -4.96 0.10
N GLY A 149 17.61 -4.92 -0.92
CA GLY A 149 17.52 -5.84 -2.07
C GLY A 149 17.71 -7.30 -1.66
N VAL A 150 18.65 -7.59 -0.74
CA VAL A 150 18.80 -8.94 -0.18
C VAL A 150 17.55 -9.36 0.58
N PHE A 151 17.01 -8.49 1.44
CA PHE A 151 15.77 -8.76 2.15
C PHE A 151 14.61 -9.08 1.20
N TYR A 152 14.44 -8.31 0.13
CA TYR A 152 13.38 -8.56 -0.86
C TYR A 152 13.56 -9.88 -1.62
N ALA A 153 14.81 -10.26 -1.92
CA ALA A 153 15.10 -11.57 -2.49
C ALA A 153 14.72 -12.71 -1.54
N ILE A 154 14.99 -12.54 -0.25
CA ILE A 154 14.61 -13.48 0.82
C ILE A 154 13.08 -13.61 0.90
N GLN A 155 12.34 -12.49 0.83
CA GLN A 155 10.87 -12.54 0.80
C GLN A 155 10.34 -13.27 -0.45
N THR A 156 11.00 -13.11 -1.60
CA THR A 156 10.66 -13.86 -2.83
C THR A 156 10.96 -15.37 -2.65
N LEU A 157 12.08 -15.73 -2.05
CA LEU A 157 12.40 -17.12 -1.72
C LEU A 157 11.34 -17.73 -0.78
N ARG A 158 10.92 -16.98 0.21
CA ARG A 158 9.86 -17.38 1.14
C ARG A 158 8.55 -17.68 0.40
N GLN A 159 8.12 -16.80 -0.51
CA GLN A 159 6.91 -17.00 -1.32
C GLN A 159 7.03 -18.24 -2.22
N ILE A 160 8.20 -18.51 -2.79
CA ILE A 160 8.45 -19.73 -3.56
C ILE A 160 8.27 -20.98 -2.67
N MET A 161 8.82 -20.97 -1.46
CA MET A 161 8.74 -22.13 -0.55
C MET A 161 7.32 -22.38 -0.02
N GLU A 162 6.58 -21.33 0.24
CA GLU A 162 5.20 -21.41 0.73
C GLU A 162 4.19 -21.73 -0.38
N ASN A 163 4.65 -21.76 -1.63
CA ASN A 163 3.77 -22.03 -2.76
C ASN A 163 3.24 -23.47 -2.73
N PRO A 164 1.91 -23.69 -2.94
CA PRO A 164 1.32 -25.03 -2.95
C PRO A 164 1.93 -25.99 -3.96
N SER A 165 2.46 -25.48 -5.08
CA SER A 165 3.14 -26.30 -6.10
C SER A 165 4.52 -26.79 -5.68
N VAL A 166 5.08 -26.24 -4.60
CA VAL A 166 6.39 -26.62 -4.06
C VAL A 166 6.19 -27.60 -2.89
N GLU A 167 6.33 -28.88 -3.15
CA GLU A 167 6.04 -29.97 -2.23
C GLU A 167 6.65 -29.77 -0.83
N GLY A 168 5.81 -29.39 0.13
CA GLY A 168 6.20 -29.16 1.53
C GLY A 168 7.30 -28.11 1.72
N GLY A 169 7.48 -27.19 0.78
CA GLY A 169 8.56 -26.19 0.81
C GLY A 169 9.96 -26.77 0.63
N LYS A 170 10.10 -28.04 0.20
CA LYS A 170 11.37 -28.78 0.21
C LYS A 170 11.97 -29.01 -1.17
N LYS A 171 11.16 -29.00 -2.23
CA LYS A 171 11.63 -29.21 -3.62
C LYS A 171 11.49 -27.91 -4.40
N LEU A 172 12.51 -27.07 -4.35
CA LEU A 172 12.51 -25.77 -5.02
C LEU A 172 12.78 -25.92 -6.53
N PRO A 173 12.09 -25.15 -7.39
CA PRO A 173 12.42 -25.12 -8.81
C PRO A 173 13.78 -24.47 -9.05
N CYS A 174 14.50 -24.94 -10.07
CA CYS A 174 15.68 -24.22 -10.56
C CYS A 174 15.20 -22.99 -11.33
N ILE A 175 15.42 -21.80 -10.78
CA ILE A 175 14.85 -20.56 -11.27
C ILE A 175 15.86 -19.40 -11.16
N LYS A 176 15.75 -18.44 -12.05
CA LYS A 176 16.43 -17.15 -11.97
C LYS A 176 15.40 -16.02 -11.98
N ILE A 177 15.46 -15.19 -10.98
CA ILE A 177 14.64 -13.97 -10.83
C ILE A 177 15.60 -12.79 -10.78
N MET A 178 15.29 -11.74 -11.55
CA MET A 178 15.99 -10.45 -11.49
C MET A 178 14.92 -9.38 -11.38
N ASP A 179 15.04 -8.53 -10.38
CA ASP A 179 13.93 -7.70 -9.98
C ASP A 179 14.38 -6.38 -9.36
N ALA A 180 13.56 -5.36 -9.52
CA ALA A 180 13.78 -4.02 -8.97
C ALA A 180 12.47 -3.23 -8.93
N PRO A 181 12.24 -2.39 -7.91
CA PRO A 181 11.06 -1.54 -7.85
C PRO A 181 11.12 -0.43 -8.90
N VAL A 182 9.94 -0.02 -9.41
CA VAL A 182 9.83 1.20 -10.25
C VAL A 182 9.73 2.44 -9.35
N PHE A 183 8.79 2.44 -8.40
CA PHE A 183 8.58 3.63 -7.57
C PHE A 183 9.39 3.57 -6.27
N PRO A 184 10.10 4.67 -5.91
CA PRO A 184 10.83 4.75 -4.63
C PRO A 184 9.94 4.66 -3.40
N TYR A 185 8.76 5.33 -3.41
CA TYR A 185 7.79 5.26 -2.32
C TYR A 185 6.64 4.33 -2.70
N ARG A 186 6.42 3.29 -1.91
CA ARG A 186 5.40 2.26 -2.13
C ARG A 186 4.80 1.90 -0.79
N GLY A 187 3.52 2.19 -0.57
CA GLY A 187 3.02 1.88 0.77
C GLY A 187 1.63 2.36 1.09
N VAL A 188 1.47 2.74 2.33
CA VAL A 188 0.18 3.00 2.96
C VAL A 188 0.25 4.26 3.79
N VAL A 189 -0.82 5.04 3.77
CA VAL A 189 -1.09 6.09 4.73
C VAL A 189 -2.31 5.73 5.56
N GLU A 190 -2.16 5.64 6.89
CA GLU A 190 -3.28 5.54 7.82
C GLU A 190 -3.85 6.95 8.02
N GLY A 191 -4.66 7.40 7.06
CA GLY A 191 -5.17 8.77 6.98
C GLY A 191 -6.69 8.88 6.86
N PHE A 192 -7.40 7.76 6.95
CA PHE A 192 -8.86 7.68 6.88
C PHE A 192 -9.53 8.23 8.16
N TYR A 193 -10.78 8.63 8.01
CA TYR A 193 -11.67 8.93 9.13
C TYR A 193 -12.38 7.66 9.59
N GLY A 194 -12.52 7.46 10.91
CA GLY A 194 -13.19 6.31 11.46
C GLY A 194 -12.46 5.74 12.67
N THR A 195 -12.56 4.43 12.86
CA THR A 195 -11.87 3.75 13.95
C THR A 195 -10.42 3.47 13.54
N PRO A 196 -9.42 4.06 14.21
CA PRO A 196 -8.02 3.75 13.94
C PRO A 196 -7.74 2.26 14.10
N TRP A 197 -6.80 1.74 13.32
CA TRP A 197 -6.39 0.35 13.46
C TRP A 197 -5.91 0.02 14.87
N SER A 198 -6.25 -1.15 15.35
CA SER A 198 -5.67 -1.65 16.59
C SER A 198 -4.17 -1.85 16.45
N HIS A 199 -3.45 -1.82 17.57
CA HIS A 199 -2.00 -2.08 17.57
C HIS A 199 -1.63 -3.44 16.93
N ALA A 200 -2.43 -4.48 17.19
CA ALA A 200 -2.24 -5.80 16.60
C ALA A 200 -2.41 -5.79 15.07
N VAL A 201 -3.41 -5.08 14.55
CA VAL A 201 -3.63 -4.92 13.11
C VAL A 201 -2.48 -4.15 12.48
N ARG A 202 -1.99 -3.07 13.10
CA ARG A 202 -0.81 -2.33 12.60
C ARG A 202 0.43 -3.22 12.49
N LEU A 203 0.73 -4.02 13.51
CA LEU A 203 1.85 -4.97 13.48
C LEU A 203 1.68 -6.01 12.37
N SER A 204 0.47 -6.57 12.23
CA SER A 204 0.13 -7.52 11.17
C SER A 204 0.29 -6.91 9.76
N LEU A 205 -0.12 -5.66 9.59
CA LEU A 205 0.06 -4.92 8.34
C LEU A 205 1.53 -4.62 8.04
N ILE A 206 2.34 -4.27 9.04
CA ILE A 206 3.77 -4.03 8.85
C ILE A 206 4.50 -5.29 8.37
N ASP A 207 4.17 -6.45 8.92
CA ASP A 207 4.72 -7.73 8.46
C ASP A 207 4.28 -8.03 7.01
N PHE A 208 3.02 -7.73 6.69
CA PHE A 208 2.51 -7.82 5.32
C PHE A 208 3.26 -6.88 4.37
N TYR A 209 3.53 -5.63 4.78
CA TYR A 209 4.28 -4.68 3.95
C TYR A 209 5.67 -5.21 3.61
N GLY A 210 6.43 -5.66 4.59
CA GLY A 210 7.76 -6.24 4.36
C GLY A 210 7.70 -7.44 3.41
N ARG A 211 6.74 -8.35 3.62
CA ARG A 211 6.56 -9.55 2.82
C ARG A 211 6.29 -9.26 1.34
N TYR A 212 5.49 -8.21 1.05
CA TYR A 212 5.11 -7.81 -0.31
C TYR A 212 5.84 -6.57 -0.80
N LYS A 213 6.97 -6.22 -0.18
CA LYS A 213 7.92 -5.18 -0.63
C LYS A 213 7.33 -3.77 -0.69
N LEU A 214 6.27 -3.50 0.07
CA LEU A 214 5.87 -2.14 0.40
C LEU A 214 6.89 -1.58 1.41
N ASN A 215 7.34 -0.35 1.23
CA ASN A 215 8.43 0.21 2.01
C ASN A 215 8.09 1.48 2.79
N THR A 216 6.83 1.90 2.78
CA THR A 216 6.41 3.16 3.38
C THR A 216 5.12 2.97 4.18
N TYR A 217 5.15 3.23 5.47
CA TYR A 217 3.96 3.33 6.31
C TYR A 217 3.87 4.71 6.94
N ILE A 218 2.88 5.48 6.53
CA ILE A 218 2.65 6.83 7.05
C ILE A 218 1.60 6.77 8.15
N TYR A 219 2.05 7.02 9.37
CA TYR A 219 1.23 7.05 10.57
C TYR A 219 0.62 8.44 10.74
N GLY A 220 -0.65 8.59 10.42
CA GLY A 220 -1.40 9.84 10.53
C GLY A 220 -2.88 9.62 10.85
N PRO A 221 -3.24 8.75 11.85
CA PRO A 221 -4.63 8.46 12.17
C PRO A 221 -5.35 9.72 12.63
N LYS A 222 -6.49 10.01 11.98
CA LYS A 222 -7.27 11.25 12.20
C LYS A 222 -7.77 11.39 13.65
N ASP A 223 -7.96 10.30 14.37
CA ASP A 223 -8.44 10.26 15.74
C ASP A 223 -7.32 10.19 16.79
N ASP A 224 -6.04 10.31 16.37
CA ASP A 224 -4.93 10.48 17.30
C ASP A 224 -4.83 11.96 17.74
N PRO A 225 -5.17 12.29 19.02
CA PRO A 225 -5.17 13.67 19.48
C PRO A 225 -3.75 14.26 19.63
N TYR A 226 -2.72 13.43 19.62
CA TYR A 226 -1.32 13.85 19.73
C TYR A 226 -0.63 14.01 18.38
N HIS A 227 -1.25 13.52 17.32
CA HIS A 227 -0.91 13.78 15.93
C HIS A 227 -1.50 15.11 15.45
N SER A 228 -2.68 15.50 15.94
CA SER A 228 -3.43 16.65 15.47
C SER A 228 -3.82 17.61 16.62
N SER A 229 -4.57 18.67 16.26
CA SER A 229 -5.16 19.60 17.22
C SER A 229 -6.16 18.88 18.16
N PRO A 230 -6.18 19.22 19.46
CA PRO A 230 -5.44 20.33 20.09
C PRO A 230 -4.08 19.93 20.66
N ASN A 231 -3.74 18.63 20.74
CA ASN A 231 -2.65 18.14 21.57
C ASN A 231 -1.35 17.84 20.80
N TRP A 232 -1.24 18.23 19.53
CA TRP A 232 -0.01 17.99 18.75
C TRP A 232 1.25 18.60 19.39
N ARG A 233 1.09 19.63 20.24
CA ARG A 233 2.17 20.28 20.99
C ARG A 233 2.67 19.45 22.17
N LEU A 234 1.87 18.48 22.65
CA LEU A 234 2.16 17.68 23.83
C LEU A 234 2.92 16.40 23.46
N PRO A 235 3.77 15.87 24.36
CA PRO A 235 4.33 14.53 24.19
C PRO A 235 3.21 13.48 24.22
N TYR A 236 3.49 12.31 23.62
CA TYR A 236 2.61 11.16 23.81
C TYR A 236 2.67 10.68 25.26
N PRO A 237 1.54 10.17 25.82
CA PRO A 237 1.58 9.41 27.06
C PRO A 237 2.48 8.17 26.90
N GLU A 238 3.04 7.69 28.01
CA GLU A 238 4.04 6.62 28.04
C GLU A 238 3.58 5.35 27.29
N ARG A 239 2.32 4.95 27.46
CA ARG A 239 1.75 3.78 26.80
C ARG A 239 1.73 3.91 25.28
N GLU A 240 1.24 5.04 24.79
CA GLU A 240 1.13 5.36 23.36
C GLU A 240 2.52 5.51 22.75
N GLN A 241 3.45 6.13 23.45
CA GLN A 241 4.86 6.23 23.03
C GLN A 241 5.49 4.85 22.89
N LYS A 242 5.27 3.95 23.85
CA LYS A 242 5.75 2.57 23.79
C LYS A 242 5.18 1.83 22.57
N ASN A 243 3.87 1.97 22.33
CA ASN A 243 3.24 1.36 21.14
C ASN A 243 3.84 1.89 19.83
N ILE A 244 4.04 3.20 19.71
CA ILE A 244 4.67 3.79 18.52
C ILE A 244 6.08 3.26 18.34
N LYS A 245 6.88 3.20 19.40
CA LYS A 245 8.23 2.65 19.34
C LYS A 245 8.24 1.20 18.86
N GLU A 246 7.29 0.38 19.29
CA GLU A 246 7.15 -1.01 18.84
C GLU A 246 6.84 -1.09 17.35
N LEU A 247 5.99 -0.18 16.81
CA LEU A 247 5.73 -0.07 15.38
C LEU A 247 6.98 0.36 14.59
N VAL A 248 7.74 1.32 15.11
CA VAL A 248 9.02 1.75 14.51
C VAL A 248 9.99 0.58 14.42
N ASP A 249 10.14 -0.19 15.51
CA ASP A 249 11.02 -1.34 15.56
C ASP A 249 10.54 -2.46 14.59
N ALA A 250 9.23 -2.69 14.48
CA ALA A 250 8.63 -3.62 13.53
C ALA A 250 8.87 -3.18 12.07
N CYS A 251 8.68 -1.91 11.77
CA CYS A 251 8.96 -1.34 10.45
C CYS A 251 10.43 -1.53 10.07
N LYS A 252 11.35 -1.27 10.98
CA LYS A 252 12.79 -1.46 10.75
C LYS A 252 13.13 -2.92 10.40
N ARG A 253 12.59 -3.90 11.12
CA ARG A 253 12.78 -5.32 10.81
C ARG A 253 12.26 -5.71 9.44
N ASN A 254 11.17 -5.09 9.01
CA ASN A 254 10.52 -5.34 7.72
C ASN A 254 11.01 -4.46 6.56
N ARG A 255 12.06 -3.66 6.77
CA ARG A 255 12.59 -2.69 5.77
C ARG A 255 11.51 -1.72 5.28
N VAL A 256 10.60 -1.34 6.19
CA VAL A 256 9.55 -0.35 5.97
C VAL A 256 9.95 0.95 6.65
N ASP A 257 9.82 2.07 5.96
CA ASP A 257 10.04 3.39 6.52
C ASP A 257 8.79 3.83 7.31
N PHE A 258 8.93 3.96 8.62
CA PHE A 258 7.88 4.51 9.47
C PHE A 258 7.89 6.03 9.37
N VAL A 259 6.93 6.59 8.64
CA VAL A 259 6.77 8.04 8.51
C VAL A 259 5.79 8.54 9.55
N TRP A 260 6.28 9.26 10.56
CA TRP A 260 5.39 9.87 11.54
C TRP A 260 4.85 11.20 11.01
N ALA A 261 3.52 11.32 10.92
CA ALA A 261 2.87 12.53 10.44
C ALA A 261 2.37 13.40 11.60
N ILE A 262 2.29 14.72 11.38
CA ILE A 262 1.66 15.68 12.27
C ILE A 262 0.71 16.58 11.48
N HIS A 263 -0.43 16.93 12.09
CA HIS A 263 -1.48 17.76 11.48
C HIS A 263 -1.75 19.01 12.35
N PRO A 264 -0.87 20.04 12.30
CA PRO A 264 -0.98 21.22 13.15
C PRO A 264 -1.92 22.28 12.60
N GLY A 265 -2.41 22.14 11.36
CA GLY A 265 -2.99 23.20 10.55
C GLY A 265 -4.25 23.86 11.13
N LYS A 266 -5.00 23.16 11.99
CA LYS A 266 -6.25 23.70 12.58
C LYS A 266 -6.02 24.83 13.58
N ASP A 267 -4.86 24.87 14.25
CA ASP A 267 -4.62 25.81 15.36
C ASP A 267 -3.18 26.34 15.46
N ILE A 268 -2.38 26.13 14.43
CA ILE A 268 -1.00 26.67 14.37
C ILE A 268 -1.01 28.20 14.34
N LYS A 269 -0.18 28.83 15.17
CA LYS A 269 -0.13 30.29 15.34
C LYS A 269 0.96 30.96 14.51
N TRP A 270 1.74 30.21 13.78
CA TRP A 270 2.86 30.71 12.95
C TRP A 270 3.88 31.59 13.70
N ASN A 271 4.13 31.28 14.99
CA ASN A 271 5.08 31.95 15.85
C ASN A 271 6.25 31.03 16.26
N GLU A 272 7.26 31.58 16.90
CA GLU A 272 8.42 30.82 17.34
C GLU A 272 8.07 29.74 18.38
N GLU A 273 7.09 29.99 19.24
CA GLU A 273 6.66 29.03 20.25
C GLU A 273 6.13 27.73 19.59
N ASP A 274 5.26 27.85 18.60
CA ASP A 274 4.72 26.68 17.87
C ASP A 274 5.79 26.00 17.03
N TYR A 275 6.72 26.74 16.44
CA TYR A 275 7.88 26.15 15.79
C TYR A 275 8.72 25.30 16.75
N GLN A 276 9.03 25.81 17.93
CA GLN A 276 9.77 25.07 18.95
C GLN A 276 8.98 23.86 19.49
N ASN A 277 7.66 23.94 19.57
CA ASN A 277 6.80 22.80 19.90
C ASN A 277 6.91 21.71 18.85
N LEU A 278 6.88 22.04 17.55
CA LEU A 278 7.08 21.10 16.45
C LEU A 278 8.46 20.44 16.52
N VAL A 279 9.52 21.23 16.65
CA VAL A 279 10.89 20.71 16.74
C VAL A 279 11.06 19.79 17.94
N ARG A 280 10.47 20.16 19.08
CA ARG A 280 10.48 19.32 20.29
C ARG A 280 9.78 17.99 20.04
N LYS A 281 8.59 18.01 19.43
CA LYS A 281 7.83 16.80 19.09
C LYS A 281 8.61 15.92 18.11
N PHE A 282 9.22 16.49 17.08
CA PHE A 282 10.05 15.75 16.13
C PHE A 282 11.27 15.12 16.81
N ASN A 283 11.90 15.82 17.76
CA ASN A 283 13.02 15.26 18.52
C ASN A 283 12.59 14.09 19.42
N PHE A 284 11.38 14.11 20.00
CA PHE A 284 10.83 12.96 20.73
C PHE A 284 10.69 11.75 19.80
N MET A 285 10.05 11.92 18.65
CA MET A 285 9.86 10.84 17.70
C MET A 285 11.21 10.34 17.14
N TYR A 286 12.16 11.24 16.91
CA TYR A 286 13.50 10.89 16.49
C TYR A 286 14.23 10.03 17.53
N ALA A 287 14.08 10.34 18.83
CA ALA A 287 14.65 9.56 19.93
C ALA A 287 14.05 8.14 20.00
N ASP A 288 12.78 7.96 19.61
CA ASP A 288 12.11 6.66 19.51
C ASP A 288 12.48 5.90 18.22
N GLY A 289 13.36 6.45 17.38
CA GLY A 289 13.87 5.78 16.19
C GLY A 289 13.25 6.21 14.87
N VAL A 290 12.27 7.14 14.88
CA VAL A 290 11.67 7.69 13.64
C VAL A 290 12.73 8.47 12.85
N ARG A 291 12.76 8.23 11.53
CA ARG A 291 13.68 8.91 10.60
C ARG A 291 12.98 9.60 9.43
N SER A 292 11.66 9.45 9.34
CA SER A 292 10.84 10.05 8.30
C SER A 292 9.65 10.76 8.90
N PHE A 293 9.36 11.97 8.40
CA PHE A 293 8.36 12.87 8.96
C PHE A 293 7.47 13.46 7.87
N ALA A 294 6.18 13.60 8.16
CA ALA A 294 5.22 14.28 7.31
C ALA A 294 4.49 15.39 8.09
N ILE A 295 4.07 16.43 7.36
CA ILE A 295 3.24 17.50 7.91
C ILE A 295 2.00 17.63 7.05
N PHE A 296 0.84 17.55 7.67
CA PHE A 296 -0.44 17.56 6.99
C PHE A 296 -1.16 18.89 7.19
N PHE A 297 -1.66 19.45 6.09
CA PHE A 297 -2.49 20.64 6.03
C PHE A 297 -3.77 20.41 5.22
N ASP A 298 -4.16 19.14 5.06
CA ASP A 298 -5.42 18.73 4.46
C ASP A 298 -6.61 19.01 5.39
N ASP A 299 -7.78 19.23 4.81
CA ASP A 299 -9.07 19.39 5.49
C ASP A 299 -9.08 20.46 6.59
N ILE A 300 -8.44 21.60 6.33
CA ILE A 300 -8.37 22.75 7.24
C ILE A 300 -8.89 24.01 6.60
N GLU A 301 -9.19 25.01 7.45
CA GLU A 301 -9.61 26.34 7.09
C GLU A 301 -8.77 27.41 7.82
N GLY A 302 -8.89 28.66 7.41
CA GLY A 302 -8.29 29.82 8.06
C GLY A 302 -6.79 29.94 7.83
N GLU A 303 -6.06 30.46 8.84
CA GLU A 303 -4.64 30.82 8.71
C GLU A 303 -3.71 29.64 8.43
N GLY A 304 -4.11 28.42 8.79
CA GLY A 304 -3.35 27.20 8.50
C GLY A 304 -3.19 26.91 7.01
N THR A 305 -4.09 27.44 6.17
CA THR A 305 -4.08 27.23 4.70
C THR A 305 -3.08 28.09 3.94
N ASN A 306 -2.40 29.03 4.61
CA ASN A 306 -1.49 29.97 3.95
C ASN A 306 -0.26 29.26 3.38
N PRO A 307 -0.11 29.18 2.04
CA PRO A 307 0.97 28.39 1.42
C PRO A 307 2.35 28.99 1.68
N GLY A 308 2.47 30.30 1.81
CA GLY A 308 3.74 30.96 2.12
C GLY A 308 4.24 30.60 3.52
N ARG A 309 3.34 30.56 4.52
CA ARG A 309 3.67 30.13 5.89
C ARG A 309 4.01 28.63 5.94
N GLN A 310 3.30 27.81 5.20
CA GLN A 310 3.60 26.37 5.09
C GLN A 310 4.99 26.14 4.49
N VAL A 311 5.34 26.87 3.41
CA VAL A 311 6.68 26.82 2.79
C VAL A 311 7.77 27.28 3.75
N GLU A 312 7.57 28.42 4.44
CA GLU A 312 8.52 28.93 5.44
C GLU A 312 8.84 27.90 6.52
N LEU A 313 7.79 27.28 7.09
CA LEU A 313 7.92 26.22 8.08
C LEU A 313 8.70 25.01 7.55
N LEU A 314 8.32 24.49 6.39
CA LEU A 314 8.95 23.31 5.79
C LEU A 314 10.41 23.55 5.41
N ASN A 315 10.71 24.70 4.85
CA ASN A 315 12.08 25.09 4.48
C ASN A 315 12.95 25.23 5.74
N ARG A 316 12.41 25.83 6.80
CA ARG A 316 13.11 25.99 8.08
C ARG A 316 13.37 24.62 8.73
N LEU A 317 12.36 23.74 8.80
CA LEU A 317 12.53 22.37 9.30
C LEU A 317 13.50 21.54 8.45
N THR A 318 13.45 21.69 7.14
CA THR A 318 14.41 21.02 6.24
C THR A 318 15.83 21.43 6.58
N LYS A 319 16.08 22.73 6.87
CA LYS A 319 17.41 23.24 7.21
C LYS A 319 17.83 22.88 8.64
N GLU A 320 16.96 23.18 9.61
CA GLU A 320 17.31 23.19 11.03
C GLU A 320 17.10 21.82 11.72
N PHE A 321 16.29 20.94 11.14
CA PHE A 321 16.06 19.59 11.65
C PHE A 321 16.59 18.51 10.70
N VAL A 322 16.07 18.40 9.47
CA VAL A 322 16.44 17.30 8.56
C VAL A 322 17.94 17.31 8.24
N LYS A 323 18.46 18.43 7.74
CA LYS A 323 19.88 18.53 7.39
C LYS A 323 20.80 18.52 8.62
N ALA A 324 20.34 19.05 9.74
CA ALA A 324 21.13 19.06 10.98
C ALA A 324 21.29 17.68 11.61
N LYS A 325 20.29 16.79 11.48
CA LYS A 325 20.38 15.39 11.92
C LYS A 325 21.23 14.53 11.00
N GLY A 326 21.12 14.74 9.69
CA GLY A 326 21.91 14.05 8.67
C GLY A 326 21.41 12.66 8.26
N ASP A 327 20.60 12.01 9.11
CA ASP A 327 20.01 10.68 8.90
C ASP A 327 18.47 10.70 8.84
N VAL A 328 17.87 11.88 8.69
CA VAL A 328 16.43 12.06 8.53
C VAL A 328 16.10 12.20 7.05
N SER A 329 15.11 11.46 6.60
CA SER A 329 14.59 11.49 5.24
C SER A 329 13.99 12.86 4.87
N PRO A 330 13.91 13.21 3.58
CA PRO A 330 13.21 14.41 3.16
C PRO A 330 11.76 14.46 3.69
N LEU A 331 11.33 15.67 4.10
CA LEU A 331 9.96 15.87 4.60
C LEU A 331 8.92 15.59 3.51
N ILE A 332 7.75 15.15 3.96
CA ILE A 332 6.55 14.99 3.14
C ILE A 332 5.51 16.01 3.58
N ILE A 333 4.85 16.68 2.65
CA ILE A 333 3.70 17.56 2.94
C ILE A 333 2.44 17.05 2.25
N CYS A 334 1.32 17.03 2.99
CA CYS A 334 0.00 17.05 2.38
C CYS A 334 -0.47 18.52 2.32
N PRO A 335 -0.57 19.12 1.14
CA PRO A 335 -1.02 20.51 1.01
C PRO A 335 -2.53 20.62 1.28
N THR A 336 -3.01 21.82 1.54
CA THR A 336 -4.46 22.09 1.58
C THR A 336 -5.10 21.88 0.19
N ASP A 337 -4.40 22.29 -0.86
CA ASP A 337 -4.81 22.10 -2.25
C ASP A 337 -4.34 20.72 -2.78
N TYR A 338 -4.73 19.64 -2.13
CA TYR A 338 -4.27 18.28 -2.46
C TYR A 338 -5.02 17.62 -3.62
N SER A 339 -6.13 18.22 -4.11
CA SER A 339 -6.95 17.70 -5.22
C SER A 339 -7.22 18.80 -6.23
N ARG A 340 -7.25 18.45 -7.52
CA ARG A 340 -7.57 19.38 -8.59
C ARG A 340 -8.98 19.96 -8.46
N LEU A 341 -9.88 19.24 -7.78
CA LEU A 341 -11.27 19.64 -7.58
C LEU A 341 -11.42 21.06 -7.01
N TRP A 342 -10.48 21.47 -6.14
CA TRP A 342 -10.49 22.81 -5.52
C TRP A 342 -9.15 23.54 -5.58
N ALA A 343 -8.12 22.91 -6.13
CA ALA A 343 -6.82 23.55 -6.27
C ALA A 343 -6.89 24.72 -7.27
N LYS A 344 -6.33 25.85 -6.86
CA LYS A 344 -6.27 27.05 -7.72
C LYS A 344 -5.24 26.84 -8.83
N PRO A 345 -5.64 26.90 -10.11
CA PRO A 345 -4.78 26.53 -11.23
C PRO A 345 -3.71 27.58 -11.61
N GLY A 346 -3.85 28.82 -11.16
CA GLY A 346 -3.01 29.96 -11.58
C GLY A 346 -1.60 29.94 -10.99
N GLU A 347 -0.74 30.84 -11.50
CA GLU A 347 0.62 31.03 -11.01
C GLU A 347 0.67 31.48 -9.54
N ASP A 348 -0.35 32.16 -9.06
CA ASP A 348 -0.51 32.56 -7.66
C ASP A 348 -1.19 31.50 -6.79
N GLY A 349 -1.55 30.36 -7.38
CA GLY A 349 -2.12 29.23 -6.62
C GLY A 349 -1.12 28.59 -5.66
N PRO A 350 -1.60 27.99 -4.55
CA PRO A 350 -0.75 27.38 -3.53
C PRO A 350 0.27 26.38 -4.07
N LEU A 351 -0.12 25.50 -5.00
CA LEU A 351 0.79 24.52 -5.61
C LEU A 351 1.90 25.18 -6.44
N SER A 352 1.60 26.26 -7.15
CA SER A 352 2.60 27.02 -7.91
C SER A 352 3.58 27.78 -6.97
N ILE A 353 3.10 28.24 -5.82
CA ILE A 353 3.97 28.81 -4.76
C ILE A 353 4.93 27.73 -4.25
N TYR A 354 4.45 26.50 -4.00
CA TYR A 354 5.33 25.39 -3.61
C TYR A 354 6.39 25.11 -4.68
N GLY A 355 6.00 25.05 -5.95
CA GLY A 355 6.93 24.80 -7.04
C GLY A 355 8.08 25.81 -7.13
N ARG A 356 7.81 27.07 -6.77
CA ARG A 356 8.81 28.15 -6.83
C ARG A 356 9.67 28.28 -5.58
N THR A 357 9.13 27.95 -4.41
CA THR A 357 9.74 28.38 -3.13
C THR A 357 9.99 27.27 -2.13
N LEU A 358 9.35 26.12 -2.27
CA LEU A 358 9.56 24.97 -1.39
C LEU A 358 10.86 24.25 -1.71
N ALA A 359 11.62 23.88 -0.70
CA ALA A 359 12.86 23.13 -0.85
C ALA A 359 12.66 21.90 -1.77
N PRO A 360 13.54 21.68 -2.78
CA PRO A 360 13.33 20.65 -3.81
C PRO A 360 13.27 19.23 -3.25
N SER A 361 13.85 18.98 -2.08
CA SER A 361 13.84 17.66 -1.43
C SER A 361 12.48 17.30 -0.83
N VAL A 362 11.63 18.28 -0.49
CA VAL A 362 10.32 18.02 0.14
C VAL A 362 9.39 17.35 -0.86
N ARG A 363 8.76 16.24 -0.46
CA ARG A 363 7.76 15.52 -1.26
C ARG A 363 6.39 16.14 -1.02
N VAL A 364 5.59 16.24 -2.09
CA VAL A 364 4.27 16.88 -2.04
C VAL A 364 3.22 15.84 -2.43
N PHE A 365 2.23 15.67 -1.57
CA PHE A 365 1.10 14.79 -1.85
C PHE A 365 0.14 15.37 -2.89
N TRP A 366 -0.46 14.45 -3.62
CA TRP A 366 -1.52 14.71 -4.59
C TRP A 366 -2.52 13.56 -4.59
N THR A 367 -3.83 13.85 -4.59
CA THR A 367 -4.87 12.81 -4.62
C THR A 367 -5.50 12.62 -6.00
N GLY A 368 -5.18 13.51 -6.95
CA GLY A 368 -5.69 13.43 -8.32
C GLY A 368 -6.71 14.50 -8.67
N ASP A 369 -7.45 14.27 -9.74
CA ASP A 369 -8.45 15.23 -10.25
C ASP A 369 -9.64 15.40 -9.31
N VAL A 370 -9.94 14.38 -8.51
CA VAL A 370 -10.91 14.38 -7.40
C VAL A 370 -10.29 13.73 -6.18
N VAL A 371 -10.97 13.72 -5.04
CA VAL A 371 -10.44 13.11 -3.79
C VAL A 371 -10.16 11.62 -3.97
N CYS A 372 -11.08 10.91 -4.62
CA CYS A 372 -10.98 9.50 -4.94
C CYS A 372 -10.80 9.34 -6.45
N SER A 373 -9.60 9.58 -6.93
CA SER A 373 -9.27 9.66 -8.35
C SER A 373 -8.52 8.42 -8.82
N ASP A 374 -8.61 8.14 -10.11
CA ASP A 374 -7.66 7.24 -10.77
C ASP A 374 -6.28 7.90 -10.84
N VAL A 375 -5.26 7.06 -10.89
CA VAL A 375 -3.86 7.46 -11.04
C VAL A 375 -3.54 7.51 -12.52
N THR A 376 -3.57 8.69 -13.12
CA THR A 376 -3.38 8.90 -14.55
C THR A 376 -2.21 9.83 -14.84
N LYS A 377 -1.59 9.66 -16.00
CA LYS A 377 -0.53 10.56 -16.44
C LYS A 377 -1.01 12.00 -16.54
N SER A 378 -2.25 12.24 -16.97
CA SER A 378 -2.77 13.60 -17.15
C SER A 378 -2.90 14.36 -15.83
N THR A 379 -3.36 13.73 -14.76
CA THR A 379 -3.43 14.37 -13.43
C THR A 379 -2.04 14.66 -12.87
N LEU A 380 -1.08 13.76 -13.11
CA LEU A 380 0.32 13.94 -12.69
C LEU A 380 1.00 15.08 -13.47
N ASP A 381 0.86 15.12 -14.79
CA ASP A 381 1.39 16.23 -15.62
C ASP A 381 0.80 17.58 -15.15
N TRP A 382 -0.48 17.59 -14.76
CA TRP A 382 -1.12 18.80 -14.24
C TRP A 382 -0.51 19.29 -12.93
N VAL A 383 -0.33 18.43 -11.94
CA VAL A 383 0.24 18.83 -10.65
C VAL A 383 1.73 19.09 -10.73
N ASP A 384 2.49 18.26 -11.44
CA ASP A 384 3.95 18.35 -11.54
C ASP A 384 4.40 19.64 -12.24
N SER A 385 3.60 20.10 -13.23
CA SER A 385 3.83 21.40 -13.86
C SER A 385 3.75 22.58 -12.89
N ARG A 386 3.04 22.44 -11.77
CA ARG A 386 2.87 23.44 -10.71
C ARG A 386 3.89 23.28 -9.60
N ILE A 387 4.00 22.09 -9.01
CA ILE A 387 4.94 21.85 -7.89
C ILE A 387 6.40 21.68 -8.35
N LYS A 388 6.67 21.61 -9.67
CA LYS A 388 8.01 21.50 -10.30
C LYS A 388 8.80 20.28 -9.83
N ARG A 389 8.12 19.19 -9.53
CA ARG A 389 8.70 17.90 -9.13
C ARG A 389 7.67 16.78 -9.29
N PRO A 390 8.10 15.50 -9.41
CA PRO A 390 7.18 14.37 -9.37
C PRO A 390 6.41 14.33 -8.03
N ALA A 391 5.08 14.25 -8.12
CA ALA A 391 4.23 14.17 -6.93
C ALA A 391 4.38 12.82 -6.22
N LEU A 392 4.09 12.79 -4.92
CA LEU A 392 3.80 11.57 -4.19
C LEU A 392 2.28 11.37 -4.21
N PHE A 393 1.79 10.27 -4.80
CA PHE A 393 0.36 10.08 -4.93
C PHE A 393 -0.22 9.51 -3.63
N TRP A 394 -1.14 10.25 -3.01
CA TRP A 394 -2.01 9.76 -1.93
C TRP A 394 -3.27 9.22 -2.58
N TRP A 395 -3.38 7.91 -2.67
CA TRP A 395 -4.47 7.28 -3.37
C TRP A 395 -5.58 6.85 -2.40
N ASN A 396 -6.72 7.51 -2.50
CA ASN A 396 -7.90 7.20 -1.69
C ASN A 396 -8.65 5.98 -2.23
N TYR A 397 -7.96 4.83 -2.21
CA TYR A 397 -8.46 3.50 -2.49
C TYR A 397 -7.73 2.48 -1.57
N ALA A 398 -8.42 1.59 -0.86
CA ALA A 398 -9.86 1.33 -0.84
C ALA A 398 -10.58 1.99 0.35
N VAL A 399 -10.31 3.30 0.62
CA VAL A 399 -10.95 3.99 1.73
C VAL A 399 -12.49 3.96 1.60
N THR A 400 -13.16 3.74 2.73
CA THR A 400 -14.64 3.68 2.82
C THR A 400 -15.20 4.58 3.93
N ASP A 401 -14.43 5.56 4.38
CA ASP A 401 -14.81 6.42 5.50
C ASP A 401 -16.02 7.34 5.20
N TYR A 402 -16.27 7.60 3.94
CA TYR A 402 -17.46 8.34 3.46
C TYR A 402 -18.67 7.42 3.18
N VAL A 403 -18.49 6.10 3.09
CA VAL A 403 -19.55 5.08 2.91
C VAL A 403 -19.24 3.85 3.76
N ARG A 404 -19.37 3.98 5.08
CA ARG A 404 -18.90 2.99 6.08
C ARG A 404 -19.61 1.63 6.06
N ASN A 405 -20.70 1.50 5.33
CA ASN A 405 -21.39 0.24 5.14
C ASN A 405 -20.83 -0.62 3.99
N LEU A 406 -19.82 -0.11 3.29
CA LEU A 406 -19.10 -0.86 2.25
C LEU A 406 -17.83 -1.51 2.80
N ILE A 407 -17.46 -2.62 2.17
CA ILE A 407 -16.14 -3.23 2.26
C ILE A 407 -15.68 -3.53 0.84
N LEU A 408 -14.51 -3.01 0.45
CA LEU A 408 -14.03 -3.12 -0.92
C LEU A 408 -13.03 -4.27 -1.03
N GLN A 409 -13.42 -5.31 -1.79
CA GLN A 409 -12.65 -6.54 -1.94
C GLN A 409 -12.42 -6.95 -3.40
N GLY A 410 -12.93 -6.17 -4.35
CA GLY A 410 -12.80 -6.43 -5.78
C GLY A 410 -11.39 -6.19 -6.34
N PRO A 411 -11.20 -6.49 -7.64
CA PRO A 411 -9.96 -6.18 -8.35
C PRO A 411 -9.63 -4.68 -8.32
N VAL A 412 -8.35 -4.34 -8.32
CA VAL A 412 -7.86 -2.97 -8.15
C VAL A 412 -7.53 -2.35 -9.50
N TYR A 413 -8.44 -1.50 -9.97
CA TYR A 413 -8.31 -0.74 -11.21
C TYR A 413 -7.89 0.72 -10.95
N GLY A 414 -7.85 1.52 -12.01
CA GLY A 414 -7.57 2.95 -11.90
C GLY A 414 -6.10 3.31 -11.83
N LEU A 415 -5.24 2.40 -12.21
CA LEU A 415 -3.79 2.52 -12.14
C LEU A 415 -3.18 2.49 -13.53
N ASP A 416 -2.68 3.62 -14.01
CA ASP A 416 -2.03 3.74 -15.32
C ASP A 416 -0.71 2.96 -15.34
N THR A 417 -0.65 1.91 -16.16
CA THR A 417 0.49 1.00 -16.25
C THR A 417 1.68 1.56 -17.04
N SER A 418 1.54 2.72 -17.66
CA SER A 418 2.60 3.41 -18.39
C SER A 418 3.49 4.30 -17.52
N LEU A 419 3.09 4.54 -16.26
CA LEU A 419 3.80 5.45 -15.36
C LEU A 419 5.16 4.91 -14.91
N THR A 420 6.08 5.85 -14.69
CA THR A 420 7.44 5.61 -14.24
C THR A 420 7.77 6.50 -13.03
N ASP A 421 8.96 6.34 -12.45
CA ASP A 421 9.50 7.18 -11.38
C ASP A 421 9.74 8.65 -11.78
N ARG A 422 9.65 8.95 -13.07
CA ARG A 422 9.71 10.32 -13.61
C ARG A 422 8.36 11.01 -13.57
N ASP A 423 7.27 10.23 -13.61
CA ASP A 423 5.91 10.73 -13.61
C ASP A 423 5.38 10.94 -12.18
N MET A 424 5.79 10.11 -11.23
CA MET A 424 5.52 10.28 -9.80
C MET A 424 6.63 9.66 -8.95
N CYS A 425 6.91 10.21 -7.78
CA CYS A 425 7.93 9.62 -6.90
C CYS A 425 7.42 8.40 -6.11
N GLY A 426 6.13 8.07 -6.19
CA GLY A 426 5.53 6.89 -5.58
C GLY A 426 4.06 7.04 -5.30
N LEU A 427 3.49 5.98 -4.74
CA LEU A 427 2.08 5.89 -4.37
C LEU A 427 1.95 5.29 -2.97
N VAL A 428 1.11 5.94 -2.15
CA VAL A 428 0.63 5.39 -0.89
C VAL A 428 -0.89 5.30 -0.92
N SER A 429 -1.41 4.12 -0.64
CA SER A 429 -2.84 3.87 -0.54
C SER A 429 -3.37 4.36 0.81
N ASN A 430 -4.52 5.03 0.82
CA ASN A 430 -5.33 5.27 2.01
C ASN A 430 -6.44 4.20 2.05
N PRO A 431 -6.28 3.14 2.85
CA PRO A 431 -7.17 1.98 2.80
C PRO A 431 -8.36 2.13 3.75
N MET A 432 -9.13 1.04 3.92
CA MET A 432 -10.27 1.00 4.83
C MET A 432 -9.84 1.04 6.31
N GLU A 433 -10.77 1.45 7.20
CA GLU A 433 -10.63 1.25 8.65
C GLU A 433 -10.55 -0.24 9.06
N HIS A 434 -10.81 -1.15 8.13
CA HIS A 434 -10.69 -2.60 8.23
C HIS A 434 -9.34 -3.01 7.65
N GLY A 435 -8.31 -2.99 8.50
CA GLY A 435 -6.92 -3.13 8.06
C GLY A 435 -6.60 -4.50 7.48
N GLU A 436 -7.08 -5.57 8.10
CA GLU A 436 -6.86 -6.93 7.60
C GLU A 436 -7.60 -7.17 6.28
N ALA A 437 -8.84 -6.70 6.15
CA ALA A 437 -9.58 -6.76 4.91
C ALA A 437 -8.95 -5.92 3.79
N SER A 438 -8.24 -4.84 4.14
CA SER A 438 -7.50 -4.02 3.18
C SER A 438 -6.29 -4.74 2.55
N LYS A 439 -5.78 -5.81 3.15
CA LYS A 439 -4.64 -6.56 2.61
C LYS A 439 -4.86 -7.05 1.19
N LEU A 440 -6.10 -7.39 0.81
CA LEU A 440 -6.40 -7.85 -0.55
C LEU A 440 -6.15 -6.75 -1.59
N SER A 441 -6.62 -5.52 -1.34
CA SER A 441 -6.32 -4.38 -2.22
C SER A 441 -4.85 -3.97 -2.15
N LEU A 442 -4.24 -4.00 -0.96
CA LEU A 442 -2.83 -3.66 -0.75
C LEU A 442 -1.88 -4.66 -1.43
N TYR A 443 -2.29 -5.91 -1.60
CA TYR A 443 -1.55 -6.89 -2.39
C TYR A 443 -1.41 -6.46 -3.85
N SER A 444 -2.48 -5.95 -4.44
CA SER A 444 -2.47 -5.39 -5.80
C SER A 444 -1.72 -4.05 -5.88
N VAL A 445 -1.82 -3.21 -4.84
CA VAL A 445 -1.03 -1.96 -4.74
C VAL A 445 0.48 -2.27 -4.70
N ALA A 446 0.87 -3.30 -3.97
CA ALA A 446 2.27 -3.75 -3.93
C ALA A 446 2.75 -4.20 -5.32
N ASP A 447 1.94 -4.96 -6.03
CA ASP A 447 2.22 -5.45 -7.39
C ASP A 447 2.40 -4.28 -8.37
N TYR A 448 1.42 -3.37 -8.42
CA TYR A 448 1.48 -2.19 -9.27
C TYR A 448 2.68 -1.28 -8.97
N THR A 449 2.87 -0.94 -7.71
CA THR A 449 3.93 0.03 -7.35
C THR A 449 5.34 -0.51 -7.55
N TRP A 450 5.49 -1.82 -7.59
CA TRP A 450 6.74 -2.49 -7.91
C TRP A 450 6.99 -2.57 -9.42
N ASN A 451 6.01 -3.07 -10.17
CA ASN A 451 6.13 -3.33 -11.62
C ASN A 451 4.85 -2.90 -12.37
N PRO A 452 4.62 -1.59 -12.54
CA PRO A 452 3.39 -1.10 -13.16
C PRO A 452 3.18 -1.62 -14.57
N LYS A 453 4.26 -1.78 -15.35
CA LYS A 453 4.19 -2.21 -16.74
C LYS A 453 3.55 -3.60 -16.94
N ASP A 454 3.82 -4.52 -16.02
CA ASP A 454 3.32 -5.89 -16.08
C ASP A 454 2.13 -6.13 -15.14
N TYR A 455 1.64 -5.07 -14.49
CA TYR A 455 0.49 -5.14 -13.59
C TYR A 455 -0.78 -5.54 -14.35
N ASN A 456 -1.45 -6.56 -13.83
CA ASN A 456 -2.76 -7.01 -14.30
C ASN A 456 -3.71 -7.07 -13.10
N PRO A 457 -4.76 -6.24 -13.05
CA PRO A 457 -5.64 -6.14 -11.89
C PRO A 457 -6.33 -7.46 -11.52
N ILE A 458 -6.77 -8.23 -12.51
CA ILE A 458 -7.44 -9.52 -12.30
C ILE A 458 -6.46 -10.57 -11.81
N ASP A 459 -5.31 -10.70 -12.49
CA ASP A 459 -4.30 -11.69 -12.12
C ASP A 459 -3.73 -11.43 -10.71
N SER A 460 -3.47 -10.16 -10.40
CA SER A 460 -3.01 -9.76 -9.07
C SER A 460 -4.05 -10.07 -7.99
N TRP A 461 -5.32 -9.76 -8.24
CA TRP A 461 -6.42 -10.04 -7.34
C TRP A 461 -6.63 -11.54 -7.11
N GLU A 462 -6.63 -12.35 -8.17
CA GLU A 462 -6.76 -13.82 -8.07
C GLU A 462 -5.62 -14.45 -7.24
N ARG A 463 -4.39 -13.95 -7.41
CA ARG A 463 -3.25 -14.36 -6.58
C ARG A 463 -3.41 -13.89 -5.12
N GLY A 464 -3.97 -12.70 -4.93
CA GLY A 464 -4.29 -12.17 -3.61
C GLY A 464 -5.31 -13.05 -2.87
N LEU A 465 -6.38 -13.48 -3.54
CA LEU A 465 -7.38 -14.42 -2.97
C LEU A 465 -6.74 -15.74 -2.54
N GLU A 466 -5.85 -16.29 -3.36
CA GLU A 466 -5.09 -17.51 -3.03
C GLU A 466 -4.30 -17.37 -1.73
N VAL A 467 -3.65 -16.22 -1.56
CA VAL A 467 -2.81 -15.94 -0.39
C VAL A 467 -3.63 -15.65 0.85
N MET A 468 -4.72 -14.86 0.71
CA MET A 468 -5.52 -14.43 1.87
C MET A 468 -6.41 -15.56 2.40
N MET A 469 -6.90 -16.44 1.53
CA MET A 469 -7.87 -17.47 1.89
C MET A 469 -7.61 -18.83 1.21
N PRO A 470 -6.42 -19.43 1.40
CA PRO A 470 -6.03 -20.63 0.62
C PRO A 470 -6.94 -21.84 0.81
N ARG A 471 -7.68 -21.92 1.94
CA ARG A 471 -8.58 -23.04 2.24
C ARG A 471 -10.02 -22.82 1.83
N ALA A 472 -10.40 -21.59 1.48
CA ALA A 472 -11.75 -21.23 1.07
C ALA A 472 -11.71 -20.16 -0.04
N LYS A 473 -10.80 -20.28 -0.98
CA LYS A 473 -10.56 -19.31 -2.05
C LYS A 473 -11.83 -19.01 -2.85
N GLU A 474 -12.54 -20.03 -3.29
CA GLU A 474 -13.73 -19.86 -4.15
C GLU A 474 -14.88 -19.17 -3.40
N ALA A 475 -15.09 -19.53 -2.12
CA ALA A 475 -16.08 -18.85 -1.29
C ALA A 475 -15.70 -17.39 -1.04
N TYR A 476 -14.41 -17.13 -0.77
CA TYR A 476 -13.91 -15.76 -0.58
C TYR A 476 -13.96 -14.96 -1.89
N ARG A 477 -13.70 -15.59 -3.02
CA ARG A 477 -13.85 -14.99 -4.35
C ARG A 477 -15.30 -14.57 -4.61
N THR A 478 -16.27 -15.43 -4.27
CA THR A 478 -17.71 -15.10 -4.36
C THR A 478 -18.05 -13.88 -3.52
N PHE A 479 -17.60 -13.82 -2.27
CA PHE A 479 -17.80 -12.65 -1.41
C PHE A 479 -17.11 -11.40 -1.98
N ALA A 480 -15.86 -11.53 -2.41
CA ALA A 480 -15.02 -10.43 -2.85
C ALA A 480 -15.54 -9.75 -4.12
N ILE A 481 -16.05 -10.51 -5.10
CA ILE A 481 -16.59 -9.93 -6.33
C ILE A 481 -17.91 -9.19 -6.09
N HIS A 482 -18.74 -9.66 -5.14
CA HIS A 482 -19.94 -8.95 -4.72
C HIS A 482 -19.66 -7.77 -3.77
N SER A 483 -18.41 -7.61 -3.33
CA SER A 483 -17.92 -6.50 -2.53
C SER A 483 -16.99 -5.59 -3.33
N ALA A 484 -17.08 -5.63 -4.66
CA ALA A 484 -16.43 -4.68 -5.55
C ALA A 484 -17.14 -3.33 -5.53
N ASP A 485 -16.40 -2.27 -5.81
CA ASP A 485 -16.97 -0.92 -5.84
C ASP A 485 -17.78 -0.68 -7.12
N THR A 486 -19.08 -0.54 -6.96
CA THR A 486 -20.02 -0.23 -8.04
C THR A 486 -20.75 1.10 -7.87
N GLU A 487 -20.66 1.75 -6.73
CA GLU A 487 -21.53 2.89 -6.39
C GLU A 487 -20.77 4.18 -6.08
N THR A 488 -19.53 4.09 -5.62
CA THR A 488 -18.79 5.26 -5.12
C THR A 488 -18.15 6.10 -6.21
N GLY A 489 -18.17 5.63 -7.45
CA GLY A 489 -17.64 6.33 -8.61
C GLY A 489 -16.21 5.96 -8.97
N TYR A 490 -15.53 5.09 -8.22
CA TYR A 490 -14.24 4.57 -8.63
C TYR A 490 -14.36 3.71 -9.87
N ARG A 491 -15.25 2.69 -9.82
CA ARG A 491 -15.51 1.77 -10.91
C ARG A 491 -16.96 1.30 -10.86
N ARG A 492 -17.73 1.65 -11.85
CA ARG A 492 -19.14 1.24 -11.95
C ARG A 492 -19.39 0.01 -12.82
N ASP A 493 -18.43 -0.34 -13.66
CA ASP A 493 -18.60 -1.40 -14.66
C ASP A 493 -17.81 -2.67 -14.31
N GLU A 494 -17.41 -2.83 -13.06
CA GLU A 494 -16.58 -3.95 -12.63
C GLU A 494 -17.36 -5.18 -12.23
N SER A 495 -18.66 -5.13 -12.38
CA SER A 495 -19.51 -6.34 -12.44
C SER A 495 -19.27 -7.18 -13.70
N TRP A 496 -18.07 -7.07 -14.29
CA TRP A 496 -17.72 -7.83 -15.50
C TRP A 496 -17.81 -9.36 -15.32
N GLU A 497 -17.85 -9.84 -14.09
CA GLU A 497 -18.13 -11.24 -13.76
C GLU A 497 -19.54 -11.46 -13.22
N THR A 498 -20.30 -10.42 -12.92
CA THR A 498 -21.67 -10.54 -12.43
C THR A 498 -22.65 -10.21 -13.55
N GLU A 499 -23.60 -11.10 -13.74
CA GLU A 499 -24.64 -10.89 -14.75
C GLU A 499 -25.72 -9.95 -14.18
N THR A 500 -26.09 -8.91 -14.96
CA THR A 500 -27.20 -8.04 -14.61
C THR A 500 -28.52 -8.70 -15.00
N PHE A 501 -29.35 -9.02 -14.01
CA PHE A 501 -30.68 -9.61 -14.23
C PHE A 501 -31.73 -8.52 -14.41
N ARG A 502 -32.43 -8.54 -15.56
CA ARG A 502 -33.55 -7.65 -15.85
C ARG A 502 -34.80 -8.49 -16.16
N LEU A 503 -35.94 -8.09 -15.62
CA LEU A 503 -37.22 -8.77 -15.89
C LEU A 503 -37.54 -8.85 -17.39
N ALA A 504 -37.15 -7.84 -18.17
CA ALA A 504 -37.38 -7.80 -19.62
C ALA A 504 -36.60 -8.88 -20.37
N ASP A 505 -35.46 -9.31 -19.86
CA ASP A 505 -34.55 -10.27 -20.49
C ASP A 505 -34.60 -11.64 -19.80
N TYR A 506 -35.67 -11.93 -19.06
CA TYR A 506 -35.80 -13.13 -18.28
C TYR A 506 -35.88 -14.37 -19.17
N THR A 507 -35.01 -15.35 -18.91
CA THR A 507 -35.05 -16.70 -19.48
C THR A 507 -34.90 -17.72 -18.36
N GLN A 508 -35.32 -18.96 -18.60
CA GLN A 508 -35.15 -20.06 -17.64
C GLN A 508 -33.66 -20.26 -17.28
N GLU A 509 -32.79 -20.18 -18.28
CA GLU A 509 -31.33 -20.32 -18.10
C GLU A 509 -30.75 -19.22 -17.22
N LYS A 510 -31.17 -17.94 -17.43
CA LYS A 510 -30.75 -16.83 -16.57
C LYS A 510 -31.23 -17.00 -15.12
N ARG A 511 -32.46 -17.48 -14.96
CA ARG A 511 -32.99 -17.79 -13.63
C ARG A 511 -32.17 -18.87 -12.93
N ASP A 512 -31.86 -19.94 -13.62
CA ASP A 512 -31.13 -21.07 -13.04
C ASP A 512 -29.71 -20.63 -12.64
N ARG A 513 -29.02 -19.83 -13.47
CA ARG A 513 -27.73 -19.22 -13.10
C ARG A 513 -27.83 -18.29 -11.88
N LEU A 514 -28.89 -17.48 -11.80
CA LEU A 514 -29.11 -16.60 -10.65
C LEU A 514 -29.35 -17.41 -9.37
N TYR A 515 -30.13 -18.48 -9.47
CA TYR A 515 -30.36 -19.39 -8.35
C TYR A 515 -29.04 -20.03 -7.86
N GLU A 516 -28.22 -20.53 -8.77
CA GLU A 516 -26.90 -21.07 -8.44
C GLU A 516 -25.99 -20.02 -7.78
N GLU A 517 -26.07 -18.77 -8.22
CA GLU A 517 -25.31 -17.67 -7.61
C GLU A 517 -25.79 -17.40 -6.19
N PHE A 518 -27.08 -17.29 -5.94
CA PHE A 518 -27.60 -17.12 -4.59
C PHE A 518 -27.28 -18.29 -3.67
N GLU A 519 -27.26 -19.53 -4.20
CA GLU A 519 -26.76 -20.67 -3.41
C GLU A 519 -25.28 -20.51 -3.01
N ARG A 520 -24.41 -20.05 -3.94
CA ARG A 520 -23.00 -19.75 -3.62
C ARG A 520 -22.89 -18.66 -2.56
N VAL A 521 -23.65 -17.58 -2.73
CA VAL A 521 -23.70 -16.46 -1.78
C VAL A 521 -24.14 -16.92 -0.39
N ALA A 522 -25.18 -17.77 -0.30
CA ALA A 522 -25.67 -18.30 0.97
C ALA A 522 -24.65 -19.21 1.68
N LYS A 523 -23.88 -19.99 0.94
CA LYS A 523 -22.89 -20.95 1.48
C LYS A 523 -21.56 -20.30 1.84
N ALA A 524 -21.15 -19.26 1.10
CA ALA A 524 -19.84 -18.64 1.21
C ALA A 524 -19.45 -18.20 2.64
N PRO A 525 -20.31 -17.59 3.46
CA PRO A 525 -19.93 -17.18 4.82
C PRO A 525 -19.46 -18.34 5.69
N ALA A 526 -20.16 -19.46 5.67
CA ALA A 526 -19.80 -20.64 6.47
C ALA A 526 -18.48 -21.26 5.99
N GLU A 527 -18.25 -21.31 4.69
CA GLU A 527 -17.01 -21.82 4.09
C GLU A 527 -15.82 -20.91 4.41
N ILE A 528 -16.01 -19.58 4.35
CA ILE A 528 -14.99 -18.58 4.71
C ILE A 528 -14.65 -18.70 6.20
N GLU A 529 -15.64 -18.77 7.08
CA GLU A 529 -15.39 -18.93 8.52
C GLU A 529 -14.65 -20.22 8.86
N ALA A 530 -14.95 -21.32 8.17
CA ALA A 530 -14.28 -22.60 8.37
C ALA A 530 -12.85 -22.63 7.78
N GLY A 531 -12.62 -21.91 6.68
CA GLY A 531 -11.35 -21.91 5.96
C GLY A 531 -10.37 -20.83 6.42
N CYS A 532 -10.85 -19.73 6.99
CA CYS A 532 -10.01 -18.63 7.44
C CYS A 532 -9.22 -18.99 8.70
N THR A 533 -7.90 -18.90 8.60
CA THR A 533 -7.00 -19.11 9.75
C THR A 533 -6.58 -17.80 10.43
N ASP A 534 -6.83 -16.67 9.77
CA ASP A 534 -6.54 -15.34 10.31
C ASP A 534 -7.72 -14.83 11.17
N THR A 535 -7.50 -14.81 12.46
CA THR A 535 -8.53 -14.41 13.44
C THR A 535 -8.84 -12.91 13.42
N LEU A 536 -7.90 -12.08 12.98
CA LEU A 536 -8.13 -10.65 12.82
C LEU A 536 -8.98 -10.37 11.58
N LEU A 537 -8.65 -11.01 10.46
CA LEU A 537 -9.39 -10.89 9.20
C LEU A 537 -10.84 -11.34 9.37
N ILE A 538 -11.07 -12.53 9.92
CA ILE A 538 -12.45 -13.03 10.08
C ILE A 538 -13.29 -12.16 11.02
N LYS A 539 -12.65 -11.56 12.04
CA LYS A 539 -13.32 -10.61 12.93
C LYS A 539 -13.78 -9.36 12.18
N GLU A 540 -12.96 -8.84 11.28
CA GLU A 540 -13.33 -7.69 10.46
C GLU A 540 -14.41 -8.02 9.43
N LEU A 541 -14.33 -9.17 8.76
CA LEU A 541 -15.27 -9.57 7.71
C LEU A 541 -16.65 -9.97 8.23
N ARG A 542 -16.74 -10.48 9.46
CA ARG A 542 -17.98 -11.11 10.01
C ARG A 542 -19.26 -10.28 9.86
N PRO A 543 -19.30 -8.95 10.08
CA PRO A 543 -20.52 -8.17 9.88
C PRO A 543 -21.05 -8.27 8.45
N TRP A 544 -20.16 -8.18 7.46
CA TRP A 544 -20.55 -8.27 6.04
C TRP A 544 -20.89 -9.70 5.64
N LEU A 545 -20.15 -10.70 6.10
CA LEU A 545 -20.45 -12.11 5.84
C LEU A 545 -21.84 -12.49 6.35
N THR A 546 -22.21 -11.98 7.52
CA THR A 546 -23.56 -12.22 8.08
C THR A 546 -24.66 -11.68 7.17
N GLU A 547 -24.53 -10.47 6.66
CA GLU A 547 -25.52 -9.88 5.76
C GLU A 547 -25.47 -10.52 4.36
N PHE A 548 -24.29 -10.93 3.91
CA PHE A 548 -24.08 -11.63 2.65
C PHE A 548 -24.81 -12.99 2.62
N GLY A 549 -24.71 -13.77 3.70
CA GLY A 549 -25.48 -15.02 3.82
C GLY A 549 -26.98 -14.80 3.77
N LYS A 550 -27.49 -13.79 4.49
CA LYS A 550 -28.91 -13.42 4.44
C LYS A 550 -29.37 -12.97 3.04
N LEU A 551 -28.50 -12.33 2.26
CA LEU A 551 -28.78 -11.95 0.88
C LEU A 551 -29.00 -13.22 0.03
N GLY A 552 -28.10 -14.21 0.14
CA GLY A 552 -28.22 -15.48 -0.56
C GLY A 552 -29.49 -16.27 -0.20
N GLU A 553 -29.85 -16.27 1.09
CA GLU A 553 -31.08 -16.96 1.58
C GLU A 553 -32.36 -16.29 1.07
N ARG A 554 -32.36 -14.99 0.82
CA ARG A 554 -33.53 -14.25 0.33
C ARG A 554 -33.71 -14.32 -1.18
N GLY A 555 -32.62 -14.42 -1.94
CA GLY A 555 -32.62 -14.51 -3.39
C GLY A 555 -33.09 -15.87 -3.88
#